data_ef70adba38ab8cd49c13ddae0da1d270
#
_entry.id   ef70adba38ab8cd49c13ddae0da1d270
#
_cell.length_a   1.000
_cell.length_b   1.000
_cell.length_c   1.000
_cell.angle_alpha   90.00
_cell.angle_beta   90.00
_cell.angle_gamma   90.00
#
_symmetry.space_group_name_H-M   'P 1'
#
loop_
_entity.id
_entity.type
_entity.pdbx_description
1 polymer ?
#
loop_
_entity_poly.entity_id
_entity_poly.type
_entity_poly.pdbx_seq_one_letter_code
_entity_poly.pdbx_strand_id
1 'polypeptide(L)' 'MVVKSLRDKLRHRFEISAAEVGMQDVHQHARIGLSFVTGSRPTAEALLEKIQDYIENNTDAVVSGWTSELLDFDENA' A
#
# COMPACT_ATOMS: atom_id res chain seq x y z
N MET A 1 -16.83 5.13 3.37
CA MET A 1 -15.40 5.13 3.06
C MET A 1 -15.15 4.58 1.66
N VAL A 2 -14.33 5.24 0.92
CA VAL A 2 -14.07 4.86 -0.48
C VAL A 2 -12.80 4.05 -0.63
N VAL A 3 -12.70 2.96 0.13
CA VAL A 3 -11.54 2.09 0.13
C VAL A 3 -11.30 1.48 -1.24
N LYS A 4 -12.37 1.08 -1.89
CA LYS A 4 -12.26 0.48 -3.22
C LYS A 4 -11.69 1.48 -4.23
N SER A 5 -12.14 2.73 -4.15
CA SER A 5 -11.63 3.78 -5.02
C SER A 5 -10.16 4.06 -4.75
N LEU A 6 -9.76 4.11 -3.49
CA LEU A 6 -8.37 4.32 -3.11
C LEU A 6 -7.51 3.16 -3.61
N ARG A 7 -7.97 1.93 -3.44
CA ARG A 7 -7.26 0.76 -3.95
C ARG A 7 -7.02 0.87 -5.45
N ASP A 8 -8.05 1.23 -6.20
CA ASP A 8 -7.95 1.32 -7.65
C ASP A 8 -7.00 2.44 -8.07
N LYS A 9 -7.04 3.57 -7.37
CA LYS A 9 -6.11 4.68 -7.63
C LYS A 9 -4.67 4.27 -7.38
N LEU A 10 -4.42 3.54 -6.31
CA LEU A 10 -3.08 3.07 -5.99
C LEU A 10 -2.55 2.12 -7.05
N ARG A 11 -3.37 1.18 -7.48
CA ARG A 11 -2.98 0.21 -8.50
C ARG A 11 -2.65 0.91 -9.81
N HIS A 12 -3.44 1.92 -10.16
CA HIS A 12 -3.26 2.63 -11.42
C HIS A 12 -2.06 3.56 -11.39
N ARG A 13 -1.90 4.30 -10.30
CA ARG A 13 -0.84 5.32 -10.22
C ARG A 13 0.54 4.71 -10.04
N PHE A 14 0.66 3.65 -9.28
CA PHE A 14 1.96 3.08 -8.90
C PHE A 14 2.26 1.74 -9.55
N GLU A 15 1.31 1.20 -10.30
CA GLU A 15 1.47 -0.12 -10.92
C GLU A 15 1.86 -1.18 -9.90
N ILE A 16 1.19 -1.16 -8.76
CA ILE A 16 1.42 -2.11 -7.67
C ILE A 16 0.21 -2.99 -7.48
N SER A 17 0.38 -4.08 -6.74
CA SER A 17 -0.75 -4.89 -6.31
C SER A 17 -1.34 -4.28 -5.06
N ALA A 18 -2.65 -4.14 -5.03
CA ALA A 18 -3.35 -3.59 -3.89
C ALA A 18 -4.68 -4.31 -3.71
N ALA A 19 -5.03 -4.61 -2.47
CA ALA A 19 -6.28 -5.29 -2.17
C ALA A 19 -6.76 -4.89 -0.78
N GLU A 20 -8.07 -4.88 -0.60
CA GLU A 20 -8.63 -4.73 0.72
C GLU A 20 -8.49 -6.07 1.45
N VAL A 21 -7.88 -6.05 2.63
CA VAL A 21 -7.59 -7.26 3.39
C VAL A 21 -8.07 -7.10 4.82
N GLY A 22 -8.85 -8.04 5.30
CA GLY A 22 -9.32 -8.05 6.69
C GLY A 22 -10.26 -6.90 7.04
N MET A 23 -10.89 -6.99 8.20
CA MET A 23 -11.75 -5.96 8.78
C MET A 23 -12.91 -5.52 7.88
N GLN A 24 -13.33 -6.37 6.97
CA GLN A 24 -14.38 -6.04 6.00
C GLN A 24 -15.74 -5.93 6.65
N ASP A 25 -15.93 -6.57 7.78
CA ASP A 25 -17.20 -6.53 8.51
C ASP A 25 -17.29 -5.37 9.51
N VAL A 26 -16.24 -4.55 9.56
CA VAL A 26 -16.20 -3.40 10.47
C VAL A 26 -16.42 -2.15 9.65
N HIS A 27 -17.57 -1.51 9.83
CA HIS A 27 -18.01 -0.41 8.99
C HIS A 27 -17.05 0.77 8.90
N GLN A 28 -16.33 1.07 9.96
CA GLN A 28 -15.51 2.27 10.01
C GLN A 28 -14.03 1.99 9.92
N HIS A 29 -13.67 0.75 9.68
CA HIS A 29 -12.28 0.36 9.58
C HIS A 29 -12.05 -0.44 8.31
N ALA A 30 -10.89 -0.23 7.72
CA ALA A 30 -10.49 -0.99 6.54
C ALA A 30 -8.98 -1.17 6.58
N ARG A 31 -8.53 -2.25 5.96
CA ARG A 31 -7.12 -2.54 5.82
C ARG A 31 -6.82 -2.81 4.36
N ILE A 32 -5.82 -2.12 3.84
CA ILE A 32 -5.38 -2.34 2.47
C ILE A 32 -3.99 -2.94 2.50
N GLY A 33 -3.83 -4.05 1.81
CA GLY A 33 -2.54 -4.67 1.61
C GLY A 33 -1.97 -4.28 0.27
N LEU A 34 -0.67 -4.00 0.25
CA LEU A 34 0.03 -3.60 -0.95
C LEU A 34 1.25 -4.48 -1.13
N SER A 35 1.59 -4.79 -2.39
CA SER A 35 2.84 -5.48 -2.66
C SER A 35 3.42 -5.00 -3.98
N PHE A 36 4.73 -4.97 -4.05
CA PHE A 36 5.44 -4.58 -5.26
C PHE A 36 6.86 -5.12 -5.23
N VAL A 37 7.48 -5.12 -6.40
CA VAL A 37 8.85 -5.59 -6.56
C VAL A 37 9.66 -4.46 -7.17
N THR A 38 10.86 -4.23 -6.64
CA THR A 38 11.77 -3.23 -7.17
C THR A 38 13.16 -3.83 -7.33
N GLY A 39 14.02 -3.12 -8.07
CA GLY A 39 15.37 -3.57 -8.29
C GLY A 39 16.34 -3.31 -7.15
N SER A 40 15.97 -2.48 -6.18
CA SER A 40 16.86 -2.15 -5.07
C SER A 40 16.07 -1.72 -3.85
N ARG A 41 16.69 -1.86 -2.68
CA ARG A 41 16.07 -1.44 -1.42
C ARG A 41 15.83 0.09 -1.37
N PRO A 42 16.79 0.93 -1.79
CA PRO A 42 16.52 2.37 -1.78
C PRO A 42 15.33 2.76 -2.65
N THR A 43 15.16 2.12 -3.80
CA THR A 43 14.01 2.36 -4.67
C THR A 43 12.72 1.94 -3.97
N ALA A 44 12.74 0.80 -3.29
CA ALA A 44 11.57 0.32 -2.57
C ALA A 44 11.17 1.27 -1.45
N GLU A 45 12.14 1.77 -0.69
CA GLU A 45 11.87 2.71 0.39
C GLU A 45 11.32 4.02 -0.13
N ALA A 46 11.87 4.53 -1.23
CA ALA A 46 11.36 5.74 -1.86
C ALA A 46 9.93 5.57 -2.36
N LEU A 47 9.63 4.40 -2.92
CA LEU A 47 8.27 4.12 -3.39
C LEU A 47 7.28 4.02 -2.24
N LEU A 48 7.68 3.37 -1.14
CA LEU A 48 6.84 3.30 0.05
C LEU A 48 6.48 4.70 0.55
N GLU A 49 7.46 5.58 0.61
CA GLU A 49 7.24 6.94 1.07
C GLU A 49 6.25 7.68 0.16
N LYS A 50 6.40 7.52 -1.14
CA LYS A 50 5.48 8.13 -2.10
C LYS A 50 4.06 7.59 -1.97
N ILE A 51 3.93 6.28 -1.73
CA ILE A 51 2.63 5.66 -1.55
C ILE A 51 1.96 6.18 -0.29
N GLN A 52 2.70 6.28 0.81
CA GLN A 52 2.17 6.80 2.06
C GLN A 52 1.70 8.24 1.90
N ASP A 53 2.50 9.08 1.26
CA ASP A 53 2.13 10.47 1.02
C ASP A 53 0.88 10.55 0.14
N TYR A 54 0.80 9.72 -0.88
CA TYR A 54 -0.34 9.71 -1.77
C TYR A 54 -1.62 9.36 -1.01
N ILE A 55 -1.56 8.32 -0.18
CA ILE A 55 -2.72 7.88 0.58
C ILE A 55 -3.18 8.99 1.53
N GLU A 56 -2.26 9.59 2.26
CA GLU A 56 -2.61 10.63 3.22
C GLU A 56 -3.22 11.85 2.54
N ASN A 57 -2.82 12.14 1.31
CA ASN A 57 -3.32 13.31 0.59
C ASN A 57 -4.56 13.03 -0.27
N ASN A 58 -4.95 11.77 -0.41
CA ASN A 58 -6.03 11.39 -1.32
C ASN A 58 -7.14 10.57 -0.66
N THR A 59 -7.20 10.59 0.65
CA THR A 59 -8.28 9.92 1.37
C THR A 59 -8.84 10.84 2.44
N ASP A 60 -10.15 10.74 2.65
CA ASP A 60 -10.81 11.44 3.73
C ASP A 60 -10.74 10.66 5.04
N ALA A 61 -10.28 9.43 4.96
CA ALA A 61 -10.19 8.57 6.13
C ALA A 61 -8.93 8.91 6.95
N VAL A 62 -9.01 8.65 8.24
CA VAL A 62 -7.84 8.78 9.11
C VAL A 62 -7.02 7.51 9.00
N VAL A 63 -5.75 7.65 8.69
CA VAL A 63 -4.84 6.52 8.64
C VAL A 63 -4.33 6.27 10.06
N SER A 64 -4.68 5.12 10.62
CA SER A 64 -4.37 4.82 12.01
C SER A 64 -3.05 4.07 12.19
N GLY A 65 -2.48 3.55 11.13
CA GLY A 65 -1.20 2.86 11.26
C GLY A 65 -0.66 2.33 9.94
N TRP A 66 0.62 2.05 9.95
CA TRP A 66 1.36 1.51 8.82
C TRP A 66 2.22 0.36 9.30
N THR A 67 2.30 -0.66 8.48
CA THR A 67 3.23 -1.77 8.70
C THR A 67 3.82 -2.14 7.35
N SER A 68 5.12 -2.31 7.29
CA SER A 68 5.76 -2.71 6.04
C SER A 68 6.88 -3.69 6.31
N GLU A 69 7.20 -4.48 5.28
CA GLU A 69 8.26 -5.44 5.33
C GLU A 69 8.95 -5.48 3.98
N LEU A 70 10.27 -5.42 3.99
CA LEU A 70 11.08 -5.51 2.79
C LEU A 70 11.79 -6.86 2.80
N LEU A 71 11.56 -7.63 1.74
CA LEU A 71 12.18 -8.94 1.59
C LEU A 71 13.19 -8.87 0.47
N ASP A 72 14.40 -9.31 0.75
CA ASP A 72 15.45 -9.38 -0.25
C ASP A 72 15.42 -10.75 -0.92
N PHE A 73 15.48 -10.73 -2.24
CA PHE A 73 15.54 -11.94 -3.03
C PHE A 73 16.98 -12.23 -3.38
N ASP A 74 17.44 -13.41 -3.02
CA ASP A 74 18.76 -13.86 -3.40
C ASP A 74 18.60 -14.96 -4.45
N GLU A 75 18.95 -14.65 -5.70
CA GLU A 75 18.80 -15.57 -6.81
C GLU A 75 19.68 -16.80 -6.68
N ASN A 76 20.72 -16.71 -5.86
CA ASN A 76 21.66 -17.81 -5.69
C ASN A 76 21.33 -18.68 -4.49
N ALA A 77 20.25 -18.38 -3.81
CA ALA A 77 19.84 -19.15 -2.66
C ALA A 77 19.15 -20.45 -3.07
#